data_46966adb4cdd9cbed5f2d37923683ea1
#
_entry.id   46966adb4cdd9cbed5f2d37923683ea1
#
_cell.length_a   1.000
_cell.length_b   1.000
_cell.length_c   1.000
_cell.angle_alpha   90.00
_cell.angle_beta   90.00
_cell.angle_gamma   90.00
#
_symmetry.space_group_name_H-M   'P 1'
#
loop_
_entity.id
_entity.type
_entity.pdbx_description
1 polymer ?
#
loop_
_entity_poly.entity_id
_entity_poly.type
_entity_poly.pdbx_seq_one_letter_code
_entity_poly.pdbx_strand_id
1 'polypeptide(L)'
;MTASIEEIRQKISDEQFEFSKHAVDQSISRNILVREVRESIANGQIIEDYPDDKYGASCLISGLTEDKRPIHVHCSYPTRPLIKIITLYEPSLQRWNDDFTQRISN
;
A
#
# COMPACT_ATOMS: atom_id res chain seq x y z
N MET A 1 5.84 -3.63 20.14
CA MET A 1 5.12 -4.48 19.18
C MET A 1 4.79 -3.67 17.93
N THR A 2 5.15 -4.15 16.78
CA THR A 2 4.84 -3.45 15.53
C THR A 2 3.35 -3.54 15.24
N ALA A 3 2.81 -2.47 14.65
CA ALA A 3 1.43 -2.49 14.20
C ALA A 3 1.27 -3.59 13.15
N SER A 4 0.17 -4.31 13.22
CA SER A 4 -0.11 -5.39 12.29
C SER A 4 -0.87 -4.85 11.08
N ILE A 5 -0.88 -5.63 10.01
CA ILE A 5 -1.71 -5.30 8.84
C ILE A 5 -3.19 -5.22 9.24
N GLU A 6 -3.59 -5.93 10.28
CA GLU A 6 -4.97 -5.90 10.77
C GLU A 6 -5.40 -4.51 11.20
N GLU A 7 -4.52 -3.78 11.90
CA GLU A 7 -4.82 -2.42 12.32
C GLU A 7 -4.94 -1.48 11.11
N ILE A 8 -4.09 -1.68 10.12
CA ILE A 8 -4.16 -0.90 8.87
C ILE A 8 -5.48 -1.18 8.16
N ARG A 9 -5.84 -2.47 8.03
CA ARG A 9 -7.10 -2.86 7.38
C ARG A 9 -8.31 -2.26 8.09
N GLN A 10 -8.29 -2.24 9.41
CA GLN A 10 -9.40 -1.69 10.18
C GLN A 10 -9.56 -0.21 9.88
N LYS A 11 -8.47 0.55 9.87
CA LYS A 11 -8.52 1.97 9.57
C LYS A 11 -8.99 2.23 8.15
N ILE A 12 -8.50 1.47 7.19
CA ILE A 12 -8.94 1.61 5.79
C ILE A 12 -10.43 1.30 5.66
N SER A 13 -10.89 0.24 6.33
CA SER A 13 -12.31 -0.13 6.34
C SER A 13 -13.18 0.98 6.93
N ASP A 14 -12.67 1.65 7.96
CA ASP A 14 -13.40 2.75 8.64
C ASP A 14 -13.22 4.10 7.93
N GLU A 15 -12.62 4.10 6.75
CA GLU A 15 -12.37 5.29 5.96
C GLU A 15 -11.47 6.30 6.68
N GLN A 16 -10.62 5.83 7.58
CA GLN A 16 -9.67 6.66 8.31
C GLN A 16 -8.33 6.71 7.61
N PHE A 17 -8.33 7.22 6.39
CA PHE A 17 -7.11 7.37 5.59
C PHE A 17 -7.20 8.60 4.71
N GLU A 18 -6.02 9.04 4.25
CA GLU A 18 -5.92 10.15 3.31
C GLU A 18 -4.81 9.84 2.31
N PHE A 19 -4.92 10.41 1.11
CA PHE A 19 -3.89 10.28 0.08
C PHE A 19 -2.95 11.47 0.16
N SER A 20 -1.64 11.23 0.03
CA SER A 20 -0.68 12.31 -0.20
C SER A 20 -0.96 12.89 -1.60
N LYS A 21 -0.44 14.09 -1.86
CA LYS A 21 -0.55 14.69 -3.19
C LYS A 21 0.06 13.76 -4.24
N HIS A 22 1.21 13.19 -3.95
CA HIS A 22 1.91 12.26 -4.84
C HIS A 22 1.03 11.04 -5.15
N ALA A 23 0.39 10.48 -4.13
CA ALA A 23 -0.49 9.32 -4.32
C ALA A 23 -1.72 9.68 -5.16
N VAL A 24 -2.28 10.88 -4.98
CA VAL A 24 -3.39 11.33 -5.82
C VAL A 24 -2.95 11.40 -7.28
N ASP A 25 -1.79 12.01 -7.53
CA ASP A 25 -1.26 12.13 -8.90
C ASP A 25 -1.03 10.77 -9.53
N GLN A 26 -0.50 9.81 -8.76
CA GLN A 26 -0.28 8.45 -9.25
C GLN A 26 -1.58 7.71 -9.52
N SER A 27 -2.57 7.90 -8.66
CA SER A 27 -3.88 7.27 -8.85
C SER A 27 -4.51 7.72 -10.17
N ILE A 28 -4.38 9.01 -10.48
CA ILE A 28 -4.91 9.57 -11.73
C ILE A 28 -4.09 9.07 -12.93
N SER A 29 -2.77 9.25 -12.89
CA SER A 29 -1.92 8.94 -14.04
C SER A 29 -1.87 7.44 -14.36
N ARG A 30 -2.04 6.59 -13.35
CA ARG A 30 -1.96 5.13 -13.51
C ARG A 30 -3.33 4.48 -13.52
N ASN A 31 -4.37 5.28 -13.42
CA ASN A 31 -5.75 4.80 -13.45
C ASN A 31 -6.00 3.73 -12.37
N ILE A 32 -5.58 4.05 -11.14
CA ILE A 32 -5.83 3.20 -9.99
C ILE A 32 -6.87 3.87 -9.12
N LEU A 33 -8.01 3.24 -8.95
CA LEU A 33 -9.14 3.80 -8.22
C LEU A 33 -8.95 3.64 -6.71
N VAL A 34 -9.55 4.53 -5.92
CA VAL A 34 -9.54 4.41 -4.46
C VAL A 34 -10.10 3.05 -4.04
N ARG A 35 -11.15 2.59 -4.69
CA ARG A 35 -11.73 1.26 -4.46
C ARG A 35 -10.69 0.16 -4.63
N GLU A 36 -9.84 0.27 -5.65
CA GLU A 36 -8.81 -0.73 -5.91
C GLU A 36 -7.73 -0.73 -4.84
N VAL A 37 -7.38 0.45 -4.32
CA VAL A 37 -6.45 0.56 -3.20
C VAL A 37 -7.03 -0.12 -1.97
N ARG A 38 -8.30 0.11 -1.67
CA ARG A 38 -8.97 -0.51 -0.53
C ARG A 38 -9.03 -2.03 -0.66
N GLU A 39 -9.36 -2.51 -1.85
CA GLU A 39 -9.43 -3.96 -2.12
C GLU A 39 -8.07 -4.63 -1.93
N SER A 40 -7.02 -4.01 -2.46
CA SER A 40 -5.68 -4.59 -2.39
C SER A 40 -5.15 -4.62 -0.96
N ILE A 41 -5.46 -3.62 -0.14
CA ILE A 41 -5.06 -3.64 1.27
C ILE A 41 -5.85 -4.69 2.04
N ALA A 42 -7.14 -4.85 1.73
CA ALA A 42 -8.00 -5.79 2.44
C ALA A 42 -7.51 -7.24 2.35
N ASN A 43 -6.92 -7.63 1.23
CA ASN A 43 -6.38 -8.98 1.05
C ASN A 43 -4.86 -9.03 0.98
N GLY A 44 -4.21 -7.87 1.17
CA GLY A 44 -2.77 -7.76 0.99
C GLY A 44 -1.95 -8.18 2.19
N GLN A 45 -0.65 -8.11 2.01
CA GLN A 45 0.31 -8.40 3.07
C GLN A 45 1.43 -7.37 3.04
N ILE A 46 2.02 -7.10 4.19
CA ILE A 46 3.18 -6.23 4.29
C ILE A 46 4.37 -6.99 3.75
N ILE A 47 5.02 -6.44 2.73
CA ILE A 47 6.19 -7.07 2.11
C ILE A 47 7.49 -6.34 2.39
N GLU A 48 7.41 -5.06 2.76
CA GLU A 48 8.60 -4.28 3.17
C GLU A 48 8.20 -3.38 4.33
N ASP A 49 9.13 -3.21 5.26
CA ASP A 49 8.93 -2.41 6.45
C ASP A 49 9.97 -1.29 6.47
N TYR A 50 9.52 -0.06 6.70
CA TYR A 50 10.39 1.11 6.73
C TYR A 50 10.23 1.81 8.09
N PRO A 51 10.84 1.24 9.15
CA PRO A 51 10.64 1.78 10.51
C PRO A 51 11.24 3.17 10.71
N ASP A 52 12.23 3.52 9.91
CA ASP A 52 12.94 4.79 10.03
C ASP A 52 12.60 5.77 8.91
N ASP A 53 11.43 5.60 8.27
CA ASP A 53 11.01 6.49 7.21
C ASP A 53 10.95 7.92 7.74
N LYS A 54 11.36 8.87 6.91
CA LYS A 54 11.56 10.28 7.26
C LYS A 54 10.36 10.92 7.95
N TYR A 55 9.16 10.56 7.55
CA TYR A 55 7.93 11.16 8.07
C TYR A 55 7.16 10.23 9.01
N GLY A 56 7.84 9.26 9.57
CA GLY A 56 7.26 8.26 10.45
C GLY A 56 7.30 6.88 9.83
N ALA A 57 7.19 5.87 10.66
CA ALA A 57 7.25 4.48 10.19
C ALA A 57 6.19 4.19 9.13
N SER A 58 6.58 3.47 8.11
CA SER A 58 5.70 3.12 6.99
C SER A 58 6.01 1.72 6.48
N CYS A 59 5.20 1.23 5.55
CA CYS A 59 5.36 -0.10 5.00
C CYS A 59 4.87 -0.16 3.56
N LEU A 60 5.26 -1.21 2.87
CA LEU A 60 4.77 -1.51 1.53
C LEU A 60 3.86 -2.72 1.60
N ILE A 61 2.65 -2.57 1.09
CA ILE A 61 1.64 -3.63 1.07
C ILE A 61 1.45 -4.10 -0.36
N SER A 62 1.45 -5.42 -0.56
CA SER A 62 1.16 -6.04 -1.85
C SER A 62 -0.17 -6.77 -1.75
N GLY A 63 -1.08 -6.45 -2.66
CA GLY A 63 -2.38 -7.11 -2.71
C GLY A 63 -2.95 -7.15 -4.11
N LEU A 64 -4.12 -7.75 -4.23
CA LEU A 64 -4.83 -7.87 -5.51
C LEU A 64 -6.18 -7.17 -5.38
N THR A 65 -6.61 -6.52 -6.46
CA THR A 65 -7.98 -6.03 -6.54
C THR A 65 -8.93 -7.23 -6.72
N GLU A 66 -10.22 -6.96 -6.66
CA GLU A 66 -11.21 -8.02 -6.92
C GLU A 66 -11.05 -8.61 -8.32
N ASP A 67 -10.58 -7.80 -9.27
CA ASP A 67 -10.32 -8.25 -10.64
C ASP A 67 -8.93 -8.86 -10.82
N LYS A 68 -8.23 -9.15 -9.72
CA LYS A 68 -6.91 -9.78 -9.71
C LYS A 68 -5.79 -8.89 -10.26
N ARG A 69 -5.99 -7.58 -10.27
CA ARG A 69 -4.94 -6.63 -10.64
C ARG A 69 -4.00 -6.46 -9.45
N PRO A 70 -2.68 -6.68 -9.63
CA PRO A 70 -1.74 -6.48 -8.52
C PRO A 70 -1.51 -5.00 -8.27
N ILE A 71 -1.55 -4.61 -6.99
CA ILE A 71 -1.32 -3.23 -6.58
C ILE A 71 -0.39 -3.23 -5.38
N HIS A 72 0.63 -2.36 -5.43
CA HIS A 72 1.48 -2.07 -4.27
C HIS A 72 1.08 -0.72 -3.69
N VAL A 73 0.94 -0.68 -2.38
CA VAL A 73 0.58 0.55 -1.66
C VAL A 73 1.60 0.80 -0.56
N HIS A 74 2.27 1.95 -0.64
CA HIS A 74 3.16 2.42 0.41
C HIS A 74 2.33 3.32 1.33
N CYS A 75 2.19 2.95 2.59
CA CYS A 75 1.37 3.72 3.52
C CYS A 75 2.02 3.78 4.90
N SER A 76 1.59 4.74 5.70
CA SER A 76 2.05 4.88 7.08
C SER A 76 1.44 3.80 7.96
N TYR A 77 2.11 3.46 9.06
CA TYR A 77 1.50 2.66 10.12
C TYR A 77 0.46 3.51 10.86
N PRO A 78 -0.47 2.88 11.59
CA PRO A 78 -1.57 3.61 12.24
C PRO A 78 -1.13 4.30 13.54
N THR A 79 -0.09 5.13 13.45
CA THR A 79 0.42 5.91 14.59
C THR A 79 -0.26 7.26 14.71
N ARG A 80 -1.11 7.61 13.73
CA ARG A 80 -1.88 8.85 13.67
C ARG A 80 -3.33 8.49 13.42
N PRO A 81 -4.25 9.45 13.63
CA PRO A 81 -5.67 9.16 13.35
C PRO A 81 -5.96 8.64 11.96
N LEU A 82 -5.24 9.16 10.94
CA LEU A 82 -5.44 8.74 9.56
C LEU A 82 -4.19 8.03 9.02
N ILE A 83 -4.42 6.93 8.32
CA ILE A 83 -3.37 6.29 7.52
C ILE A 83 -3.05 7.21 6.34
N LYS A 84 -1.79 7.50 6.12
CA LYS A 84 -1.36 8.25 4.95
C LYS A 84 -0.99 7.26 3.84
N ILE A 85 -1.72 7.33 2.72
CA ILE A 85 -1.34 6.60 1.51
C ILE A 85 -0.30 7.47 0.82
N ILE A 86 0.95 7.01 0.78
CA ILE A 86 2.09 7.80 0.35
C ILE A 86 2.36 7.61 -1.14
N THR A 87 2.33 6.37 -1.61
CA THR A 87 2.66 6.00 -2.98
C THR A 87 1.85 4.77 -3.36
N LEU A 88 1.48 4.65 -4.62
CA LEU A 88 0.81 3.47 -5.12
C LEU A 88 1.17 3.24 -6.58
N TYR A 89 1.21 1.97 -6.98
CA TYR A 89 1.54 1.61 -8.35
C TYR A 89 1.17 0.15 -8.62
N GLU A 90 1.14 -0.20 -9.89
CA GLU A 90 1.00 -1.59 -10.29
C GLU A 90 2.41 -2.16 -10.47
N PRO A 91 2.79 -3.20 -9.71
CA PRO A 91 4.15 -3.74 -9.80
C PRO A 91 4.36 -4.47 -11.13
N SER A 92 5.60 -4.46 -11.63
CA SER A 92 5.95 -5.12 -12.87
C SER A 92 6.81 -6.35 -12.61
N LEU A 93 6.70 -7.34 -13.49
CA LEU A 93 7.51 -8.55 -13.42
C LEU A 93 8.99 -8.29 -13.75
N GLN A 94 9.31 -7.08 -14.23
CA GLN A 94 10.71 -6.71 -14.46
C GLN A 94 11.43 -6.38 -13.15
N ARG A 95 10.68 -6.01 -12.12
CA ARG A 95 11.25 -5.59 -10.84
C ARG A 95 10.87 -6.49 -9.68
N TRP A 96 9.82 -7.28 -9.83
CA TRP A 96 9.26 -8.10 -8.76
C TRP A 96 9.11 -9.54 -9.22
N ASN A 97 9.12 -10.47 -8.27
CA ASN A 97 8.91 -11.89 -8.56
C ASN A 97 7.46 -12.14 -9.00
N ASP A 98 7.14 -13.42 -9.30
CA ASP A 98 5.85 -13.78 -9.88
C ASP A 98 4.63 -13.41 -9.03
N ASP A 99 4.77 -13.40 -7.71
CA ASP A 99 3.67 -13.05 -6.82
C ASP A 99 3.78 -11.62 -6.29
N PHE A 100 4.74 -10.85 -6.80
CA PHE A 100 4.94 -9.44 -6.48
C PHE A 100 5.24 -9.18 -4.99
N THR A 101 5.87 -10.13 -4.32
CA THR A 101 6.20 -9.98 -2.90
C THR A 101 7.67 -9.71 -2.64
N GLN A 102 8.55 -9.95 -3.60
CA GLN A 102 9.98 -9.76 -3.44
C GLN A 102 10.58 -9.08 -4.66
N ARG A 103 11.52 -8.16 -4.41
CA ARG A 103 12.23 -7.50 -5.50
C ARG A 103 13.15 -8.50 -6.17
N ILE A 104 13.25 -8.41 -7.50
CA ILE A 104 14.17 -9.21 -8.26
C ILE A 104 15.56 -8.63 -8.06
N SER A 105 16.51 -9.50 -7.73
CA SER A 105 17.91 -9.13 -7.56
C SER A 105 18.63 -9.30 -8.90
N ASN A 106 19.25 -8.23 -9.39
CA ASN A 106 20.04 -8.26 -10.63
C ASN A 106 21.50 -8.07 -10.33
#